data_4736e990c933bc7d1d60aab9342a2de9
#
_entry.id   4736e990c933bc7d1d60aab9342a2de9
#
_cell.length_a   1.000
_cell.length_b   1.000
_cell.length_c   1.000
_cell.angle_alpha   90.00
_cell.angle_beta   90.00
_cell.angle_gamma   90.00
#
_symmetry.space_group_name_H-M   'P 1'
#
loop_
_entity.id
_entity.type
_entity.pdbx_description
1 polymer ?
#
loop_
_entity_poly.entity_id
_entity_poly.type
_entity_poly.pdbx_seq_one_letter_code
_entity_poly.pdbx_strand_id
1 'polypeptide(L)'
;LEAGKFKEAARLLQNIRDYSDADDLWKQAIYQQALVEMKALDFDAATALLNQLPADYNDVATLLKDCVYQPAQIAYSRGEYEAAIAGFTAVSDYSEAADMIRLCNYDWAAKKAQDGDYDGAIALYEALGDYKDSAQKISEVRTMKAQALASTGALDNLQSAAVIYAELGDEANLAATQYQQAALLLQNQQYTEAREIFAALGTYKDAATQLKACDYAIALQKKDAGQLDEAATLLESISGYSDADEQLKIVRYAQGEKAVADSLSLAAAQFFTQAGDYSDAADRAAAQYAAYYGPIADSARAQYNQQEYTAVADLLMNLNMENLPADYADLRDIFRESCYQAGESYYAAGQVYQAYPYYQEISDERRVKERLKEACYLVLGTWQDTAGNAYTFNLDGTCTLAGESLYFAVDGLTIRTGTSADALTATHQLTGISATSAWLFDQRNGANTRIRLT
;
A
#
# COMPACT_ATOMS: atom_id res chain seq x y z
N LEU A 1 1.45 -88.42 16.78
CA LEU A 1 1.72 -87.28 15.98
C LEU A 1 1.25 -87.44 14.51
N GLU A 2 1.46 -88.57 13.93
CA GLU A 2 1.11 -88.86 12.50
C GLU A 2 -0.37 -88.62 12.14
N ALA A 3 -1.29 -88.73 13.14
CA ALA A 3 -2.72 -88.55 12.95
C ALA A 3 -3.18 -87.04 13.05
N GLY A 4 -2.24 -86.10 13.19
CA GLY A 4 -2.54 -84.64 13.32
C GLY A 4 -3.19 -84.24 14.65
N LYS A 5 -3.23 -85.16 15.66
CA LYS A 5 -3.82 -84.89 16.98
C LYS A 5 -2.79 -84.30 17.95
N PHE A 6 -2.22 -83.13 17.58
CA PHE A 6 -1.06 -82.56 18.29
C PHE A 6 -1.38 -82.14 19.72
N LYS A 7 -2.55 -81.51 19.95
CA LYS A 7 -2.99 -81.06 21.27
C LYS A 7 -3.17 -82.24 22.26
N GLU A 8 -3.77 -83.30 21.80
CA GLU A 8 -3.94 -84.53 22.61
C GLU A 8 -2.58 -85.19 22.89
N ALA A 9 -1.74 -85.29 21.86
CA ALA A 9 -0.38 -85.85 22.01
C ALA A 9 0.46 -85.06 23.02
N ALA A 10 0.49 -83.76 22.96
CA ALA A 10 1.17 -82.87 23.88
C ALA A 10 0.71 -83.08 25.33
N ARG A 11 -0.61 -83.17 25.53
CA ARG A 11 -1.22 -83.37 26.84
C ARG A 11 -0.80 -84.75 27.44
N LEU A 12 -0.72 -85.80 26.63
CA LEU A 12 -0.30 -87.15 27.09
C LEU A 12 1.21 -87.17 27.40
N LEU A 13 2.04 -86.60 26.56
CA LEU A 13 3.48 -86.56 26.71
C LEU A 13 3.92 -85.67 27.87
N GLN A 14 3.15 -84.66 28.25
CA GLN A 14 3.48 -83.71 29.34
C GLN A 14 3.86 -84.44 30.66
N ASN A 15 3.19 -85.53 30.95
CA ASN A 15 3.33 -86.26 32.23
C ASN A 15 4.50 -87.27 32.24
N ILE A 16 5.14 -87.55 31.09
CA ILE A 16 6.20 -88.53 30.93
C ILE A 16 7.46 -87.95 30.25
N ARG A 17 7.67 -86.66 30.29
CA ARG A 17 8.73 -85.90 29.56
C ARG A 17 10.14 -86.42 29.96
N ASP A 18 10.32 -86.93 31.13
CA ASP A 18 11.61 -87.48 31.62
C ASP A 18 11.93 -88.90 31.08
N TYR A 19 11.03 -89.50 30.29
CA TYR A 19 11.18 -90.86 29.82
C TYR A 19 11.56 -90.96 28.33
N SER A 20 12.73 -91.45 28.01
CA SER A 20 13.27 -91.70 26.66
C SER A 20 13.22 -90.40 25.78
N ASP A 21 12.53 -90.44 24.65
CA ASP A 21 12.35 -89.42 23.64
C ASP A 21 11.07 -88.63 23.85
N ALA A 22 10.38 -88.78 24.98
CA ALA A 22 9.09 -88.14 25.24
C ALA A 22 9.14 -86.63 25.29
N ASP A 23 10.27 -86.06 25.77
CA ASP A 23 10.44 -84.58 25.76
C ASP A 23 10.59 -84.03 24.34
N ASP A 24 11.30 -84.70 23.46
CA ASP A 24 11.45 -84.28 22.06
C ASP A 24 10.10 -84.40 21.27
N LEU A 25 9.41 -85.52 21.54
CA LEU A 25 8.08 -85.72 20.95
C LEU A 25 7.05 -84.73 21.50
N TRP A 26 7.16 -84.26 22.76
CA TRP A 26 6.29 -83.24 23.34
C TRP A 26 6.61 -81.86 22.70
N LYS A 27 7.87 -81.48 22.57
CA LYS A 27 8.29 -80.28 21.89
C LYS A 27 7.78 -80.30 20.47
N GLN A 28 7.90 -81.38 19.74
CA GLN A 28 7.34 -81.49 18.37
C GLN A 28 5.84 -81.37 18.34
N ALA A 29 5.09 -81.92 19.30
CA ALA A 29 3.65 -81.81 19.39
C ALA A 29 3.18 -80.33 19.66
N ILE A 30 3.86 -79.67 20.63
CA ILE A 30 3.61 -78.28 20.93
C ILE A 30 3.86 -77.37 19.68
N TYR A 31 5.02 -77.61 19.03
CA TYR A 31 5.41 -76.90 17.83
C TYR A 31 4.38 -77.07 16.71
N GLN A 32 4.00 -78.32 16.40
CA GLN A 32 2.98 -78.55 15.35
C GLN A 32 1.60 -78.01 15.72
N GLN A 33 1.18 -78.02 16.99
CA GLN A 33 -0.04 -77.42 17.45
C GLN A 33 0.03 -75.89 17.29
N ALA A 34 1.14 -75.25 17.59
CA ALA A 34 1.31 -73.82 17.38
C ALA A 34 1.11 -73.43 15.89
N LEU A 35 1.67 -74.20 14.97
CA LEU A 35 1.50 -74.01 13.53
C LEU A 35 0.01 -74.14 13.10
N VAL A 36 -0.74 -75.06 13.74
CA VAL A 36 -2.18 -75.21 13.50
C VAL A 36 -2.93 -73.96 13.98
N GLU A 37 -2.62 -73.45 15.19
CA GLU A 37 -3.26 -72.23 15.72
C GLU A 37 -2.92 -71.01 14.88
N MET A 38 -1.65 -70.85 14.45
CA MET A 38 -1.26 -69.78 13.52
C MET A 38 -2.05 -69.83 12.21
N LYS A 39 -2.23 -71.05 11.64
CA LYS A 39 -3.03 -71.21 10.42
C LYS A 39 -4.52 -70.90 10.64
N ALA A 40 -5.02 -71.13 11.87
CA ALA A 40 -6.36 -70.74 12.28
C ALA A 40 -6.47 -69.24 12.63
N LEU A 41 -5.37 -68.46 12.53
CA LEU A 41 -5.23 -67.06 12.92
C LEU A 41 -5.45 -66.82 14.43
N ASP A 42 -5.30 -67.85 15.25
CA ASP A 42 -5.30 -67.73 16.70
C ASP A 42 -3.83 -67.55 17.21
N PHE A 43 -3.35 -66.30 17.01
CA PHE A 43 -1.93 -66.00 17.32
C PHE A 43 -1.65 -65.96 18.82
N ASP A 44 -2.68 -65.69 19.65
CA ASP A 44 -2.51 -65.73 21.11
C ASP A 44 -2.32 -67.17 21.59
N ALA A 45 -3.11 -68.11 21.09
CA ALA A 45 -2.96 -69.52 21.39
C ALA A 45 -1.60 -70.06 20.86
N ALA A 46 -1.22 -69.68 19.64
CA ALA A 46 0.09 -70.02 19.06
C ALA A 46 1.27 -69.51 19.90
N THR A 47 1.24 -68.24 20.32
CA THR A 47 2.22 -67.61 21.17
C THR A 47 2.35 -68.32 22.52
N ALA A 48 1.22 -68.68 23.15
CA ALA A 48 1.19 -69.41 24.40
C ALA A 48 1.84 -70.81 24.29
N LEU A 49 1.70 -71.42 23.13
CA LEU A 49 2.31 -72.72 22.85
C LEU A 49 3.82 -72.56 22.56
N LEU A 50 4.23 -71.64 21.71
CA LEU A 50 5.61 -71.42 21.35
C LEU A 50 6.45 -70.96 22.54
N ASN A 51 5.92 -70.22 23.49
CA ASN A 51 6.59 -69.79 24.70
C ASN A 51 6.90 -70.98 25.67
N GLN A 52 6.34 -72.17 25.43
CA GLN A 52 6.64 -73.35 26.19
C GLN A 52 7.91 -74.10 25.64
N LEU A 53 8.39 -73.72 24.47
CA LEU A 53 9.54 -74.27 23.79
C LEU A 53 10.79 -73.41 23.99
N PRO A 54 11.99 -74.04 23.96
CA PRO A 54 13.20 -73.21 23.88
C PRO A 54 13.24 -72.36 22.65
N ALA A 55 13.78 -71.14 22.76
CA ALA A 55 13.81 -70.18 21.65
C ALA A 55 14.66 -70.64 20.45
N ASP A 56 15.60 -71.49 20.68
CA ASP A 56 16.50 -72.17 19.70
C ASP A 56 15.93 -73.47 19.13
N TYR A 57 14.71 -73.88 19.55
CA TYR A 57 14.03 -75.03 19.00
C TYR A 57 13.44 -74.69 17.63
N ASN A 58 13.93 -75.33 16.58
CA ASN A 58 13.56 -75.02 15.19
C ASN A 58 13.59 -73.47 14.91
N ASP A 59 12.49 -72.93 14.47
CA ASP A 59 12.27 -71.49 14.14
C ASP A 59 11.33 -70.78 15.13
N VAL A 60 11.22 -71.28 16.38
CA VAL A 60 10.35 -70.74 17.43
C VAL A 60 10.53 -69.27 17.60
N ALA A 61 11.77 -68.76 17.64
CA ALA A 61 12.02 -67.33 17.77
C ALA A 61 11.46 -66.54 16.60
N THR A 62 11.49 -67.06 15.38
CA THR A 62 10.92 -66.47 14.18
C THR A 62 9.39 -66.51 14.22
N LEU A 63 8.81 -67.68 14.58
CA LEU A 63 7.36 -67.84 14.67
C LEU A 63 6.72 -66.95 15.75
N LEU A 64 7.43 -66.71 16.88
CA LEU A 64 6.97 -65.75 17.89
C LEU A 64 6.89 -64.31 17.32
N LYS A 65 7.82 -63.90 16.46
CA LYS A 65 7.74 -62.62 15.74
C LYS A 65 6.61 -62.63 14.71
N ASP A 66 6.42 -63.74 14.00
CA ASP A 66 5.28 -63.92 13.08
C ASP A 66 3.94 -63.78 13.79
N CYS A 67 3.80 -64.32 15.02
CA CYS A 67 2.59 -64.18 15.83
C CYS A 67 2.27 -62.73 16.20
N VAL A 68 3.20 -61.78 16.09
CA VAL A 68 3.00 -60.36 16.28
C VAL A 68 2.85 -59.66 14.93
N TYR A 69 3.67 -60.02 13.94
CA TYR A 69 3.71 -59.39 12.62
C TYR A 69 2.43 -59.65 11.82
N GLN A 70 1.92 -60.87 11.78
CA GLN A 70 0.71 -61.20 11.01
C GLN A 70 -0.57 -60.51 11.53
N PRO A 71 -0.86 -60.49 12.85
CA PRO A 71 -1.92 -59.65 13.39
C PRO A 71 -1.83 -58.19 13.01
N ALA A 72 -0.59 -57.62 13.03
CA ALA A 72 -0.38 -56.24 12.59
C ALA A 72 -0.69 -56.03 11.10
N GLN A 73 -0.37 -57.00 10.22
CA GLN A 73 -0.78 -56.98 8.81
C GLN A 73 -2.31 -57.06 8.65
N ILE A 74 -2.98 -57.87 9.46
CA ILE A 74 -4.45 -57.92 9.46
C ILE A 74 -5.06 -56.59 9.91
N ALA A 75 -4.53 -55.98 10.99
CA ALA A 75 -4.95 -54.68 11.46
C ALA A 75 -4.73 -53.59 10.37
N TYR A 76 -3.59 -53.57 9.71
CA TYR A 76 -3.33 -52.66 8.57
C TYR A 76 -4.35 -52.87 7.46
N SER A 77 -4.65 -54.11 7.06
CA SER A 77 -5.65 -54.39 5.99
C SER A 77 -7.07 -53.92 6.31
N ARG A 78 -7.39 -53.75 7.60
CA ARG A 78 -8.64 -53.24 8.11
C ARG A 78 -8.65 -51.72 8.30
N GLY A 79 -7.50 -51.06 8.09
CA GLY A 79 -7.34 -49.64 8.35
C GLY A 79 -7.21 -49.28 9.84
N GLU A 80 -6.91 -50.27 10.67
CA GLU A 80 -6.66 -50.12 12.10
C GLU A 80 -5.18 -49.72 12.32
N TYR A 81 -4.81 -48.53 11.81
CA TYR A 81 -3.39 -48.14 11.67
C TYR A 81 -2.63 -48.03 12.98
N GLU A 82 -3.26 -47.59 14.07
CA GLU A 82 -2.61 -47.48 15.38
C GLU A 82 -2.24 -48.88 15.90
N ALA A 83 -3.14 -49.84 15.79
CA ALA A 83 -2.88 -51.24 16.19
C ALA A 83 -1.81 -51.87 15.31
N ALA A 84 -1.86 -51.63 13.99
CA ALA A 84 -0.84 -52.12 13.06
C ALA A 84 0.57 -51.58 13.39
N ILE A 85 0.69 -50.26 13.59
CA ILE A 85 1.96 -49.60 13.95
C ILE A 85 2.51 -50.16 15.28
N ALA A 86 1.65 -50.32 16.28
CA ALA A 86 2.06 -50.90 17.57
C ALA A 86 2.60 -52.31 17.41
N GLY A 87 1.93 -53.17 16.64
CA GLY A 87 2.35 -54.52 16.35
C GLY A 87 3.69 -54.57 15.58
N PHE A 88 3.82 -53.80 14.49
CA PHE A 88 5.08 -53.76 13.73
C PHE A 88 6.21 -53.15 14.55
N THR A 89 5.96 -52.18 15.43
CA THR A 89 6.97 -51.60 16.31
C THR A 89 7.53 -52.62 17.29
N ALA A 90 6.66 -53.50 17.81
CA ALA A 90 7.07 -54.56 18.74
C ALA A 90 8.03 -55.57 18.09
N VAL A 91 8.05 -55.68 16.76
CA VAL A 91 8.94 -56.56 15.97
C VAL A 91 9.70 -55.80 14.91
N SER A 92 10.13 -54.58 15.21
CA SER A 92 10.76 -53.65 14.26
C SER A 92 12.06 -54.14 13.61
N ASP A 93 12.71 -55.14 14.22
CA ASP A 93 13.90 -55.86 13.71
C ASP A 93 13.56 -57.08 12.83
N TYR A 94 12.25 -57.33 12.62
CA TYR A 94 11.81 -58.53 11.92
C TYR A 94 11.22 -58.20 10.55
N SER A 95 11.70 -58.95 9.51
CA SER A 95 11.18 -58.80 8.15
C SER A 95 11.14 -57.33 7.69
N GLU A 96 10.02 -56.92 7.08
CA GLU A 96 9.78 -55.59 6.56
C GLU A 96 9.01 -54.69 7.55
N ALA A 97 9.03 -55.02 8.87
CA ALA A 97 8.21 -54.34 9.87
C ALA A 97 8.48 -52.82 9.89
N ALA A 98 9.76 -52.40 9.75
CA ALA A 98 10.12 -51.00 9.68
C ALA A 98 9.54 -50.27 8.45
N ASP A 99 9.50 -50.96 7.31
CA ASP A 99 8.87 -50.42 6.08
C ASP A 99 7.34 -50.40 6.19
N MET A 100 6.75 -51.40 6.85
CA MET A 100 5.33 -51.45 7.13
C MET A 100 4.88 -50.32 8.07
N ILE A 101 5.70 -49.94 9.08
CA ILE A 101 5.39 -48.78 9.93
C ILE A 101 5.33 -47.52 9.09
N ARG A 102 6.27 -47.30 8.15
CA ARG A 102 6.24 -46.14 7.26
C ARG A 102 5.01 -46.15 6.34
N LEU A 103 4.66 -47.32 5.79
CA LEU A 103 3.51 -47.48 4.96
C LEU A 103 2.20 -47.25 5.74
N CYS A 104 2.09 -47.77 6.97
CA CYS A 104 0.92 -47.50 7.83
C CYS A 104 0.75 -46.00 8.09
N ASN A 105 1.83 -45.30 8.46
CA ASN A 105 1.75 -43.86 8.70
C ASN A 105 1.37 -43.09 7.43
N TYR A 106 1.86 -43.50 6.27
CA TYR A 106 1.54 -42.88 5.00
C TYR A 106 0.04 -43.03 4.64
N ASP A 107 -0.50 -44.26 4.75
CA ASP A 107 -1.91 -44.52 4.44
C ASP A 107 -2.83 -43.96 5.53
N TRP A 108 -2.40 -43.93 6.78
CA TRP A 108 -3.12 -43.27 7.87
C TRP A 108 -3.21 -41.75 7.66
N ALA A 109 -2.12 -41.12 7.22
CA ALA A 109 -2.15 -39.69 6.84
C ALA A 109 -3.19 -39.42 5.73
N ALA A 110 -3.24 -40.26 4.69
CA ALA A 110 -4.21 -40.15 3.64
C ALA A 110 -5.65 -40.30 4.17
N LYS A 111 -5.89 -41.25 5.06
CA LYS A 111 -7.19 -41.47 5.72
C LYS A 111 -7.58 -40.27 6.58
N LYS A 112 -6.67 -39.73 7.40
CA LYS A 112 -6.91 -38.53 8.21
C LYS A 112 -7.30 -37.33 7.35
N ALA A 113 -6.62 -37.12 6.22
CA ALA A 113 -6.95 -36.06 5.28
C ALA A 113 -8.38 -36.22 4.70
N GLN A 114 -8.77 -37.44 4.36
CA GLN A 114 -10.13 -37.75 3.89
C GLN A 114 -11.20 -37.50 4.97
N ASP A 115 -10.88 -37.80 6.24
CA ASP A 115 -11.77 -37.60 7.37
C ASP A 115 -11.79 -36.13 7.86
N GLY A 116 -10.99 -35.24 7.25
CA GLY A 116 -10.94 -33.82 7.58
C GLY A 116 -9.96 -33.46 8.70
N ASP A 117 -9.20 -34.45 9.22
CA ASP A 117 -8.10 -34.19 10.17
C ASP A 117 -6.83 -33.83 9.40
N TYR A 118 -6.86 -32.63 8.81
CA TYR A 118 -5.77 -32.13 7.96
C TYR A 118 -4.45 -31.95 8.72
N ASP A 119 -4.52 -31.44 9.95
CA ASP A 119 -3.33 -31.20 10.76
C ASP A 119 -2.66 -32.51 11.19
N GLY A 120 -3.46 -33.51 11.57
CA GLY A 120 -2.97 -34.86 11.85
C GLY A 120 -2.35 -35.53 10.62
N ALA A 121 -2.95 -35.32 9.44
CA ALA A 121 -2.40 -35.84 8.19
C ALA A 121 -1.04 -35.18 7.85
N ILE A 122 -0.96 -33.85 7.94
CA ILE A 122 0.28 -33.11 7.69
C ILE A 122 1.40 -33.59 8.63
N ALA A 123 1.12 -33.69 9.93
CA ALA A 123 2.10 -34.14 10.92
C ALA A 123 2.66 -35.53 10.61
N LEU A 124 1.82 -36.48 10.16
CA LEU A 124 2.26 -37.79 9.75
C LEU A 124 3.12 -37.76 8.49
N TYR A 125 2.75 -36.99 7.47
CA TYR A 125 3.57 -36.85 6.27
C TYR A 125 4.90 -36.13 6.55
N GLU A 126 4.92 -35.12 7.42
CA GLU A 126 6.15 -34.46 7.86
C GLU A 126 7.11 -35.43 8.58
N ALA A 127 6.56 -36.29 9.46
CA ALA A 127 7.34 -37.30 10.15
C ALA A 127 7.93 -38.36 9.19
N LEU A 128 7.30 -38.58 8.04
CA LEU A 128 7.78 -39.53 7.02
C LEU A 128 8.94 -38.96 6.16
N GLY A 129 9.13 -37.65 6.15
CA GLY A 129 10.19 -36.99 5.37
C GLY A 129 10.14 -37.34 3.88
N ASP A 130 11.22 -37.90 3.37
CA ASP A 130 11.38 -38.25 1.94
C ASP A 130 10.69 -39.58 1.55
N TYR A 131 9.86 -40.14 2.41
CA TYR A 131 9.19 -41.41 2.09
C TYR A 131 8.12 -41.16 1.02
N LYS A 132 8.24 -41.87 -0.11
CA LYS A 132 7.39 -41.72 -1.30
C LYS A 132 7.24 -40.21 -1.70
N ASP A 133 6.05 -39.77 -1.91
CA ASP A 133 5.68 -38.40 -2.29
C ASP A 133 5.12 -37.57 -1.10
N SER A 134 5.56 -37.89 0.14
CA SER A 134 5.06 -37.24 1.37
C SER A 134 5.11 -35.71 1.30
N ALA A 135 6.19 -35.14 0.77
CA ALA A 135 6.33 -33.68 0.60
C ALA A 135 5.26 -33.09 -0.33
N GLN A 136 4.93 -33.79 -1.43
CA GLN A 136 3.84 -33.38 -2.32
C GLN A 136 2.48 -33.53 -1.62
N LYS A 137 2.27 -34.61 -0.86
CA LYS A 137 1.04 -34.85 -0.10
C LYS A 137 0.76 -33.78 0.94
N ILE A 138 1.78 -33.23 1.59
CA ILE A 138 1.65 -32.09 2.51
C ILE A 138 0.99 -30.90 1.77
N SER A 139 1.48 -30.56 0.57
CA SER A 139 0.90 -29.45 -0.22
C SER A 139 -0.54 -29.74 -0.64
N GLU A 140 -0.84 -30.98 -1.04
CA GLU A 140 -2.21 -31.41 -1.40
C GLU A 140 -3.17 -31.29 -0.20
N VAL A 141 -2.74 -31.75 1.00
CA VAL A 141 -3.54 -31.69 2.22
C VAL A 141 -3.73 -30.26 2.70
N ARG A 142 -2.69 -29.40 2.60
CA ARG A 142 -2.81 -27.96 2.87
C ARG A 142 -3.83 -27.30 1.95
N THR A 143 -3.84 -27.66 0.66
CA THR A 143 -4.85 -27.19 -0.28
C THR A 143 -6.27 -27.64 0.12
N MET A 144 -6.43 -28.90 0.51
CA MET A 144 -7.72 -29.40 1.01
C MET A 144 -8.18 -28.66 2.26
N LYS A 145 -7.27 -28.40 3.21
CA LYS A 145 -7.55 -27.59 4.41
C LYS A 145 -8.01 -26.20 4.06
N ALA A 146 -7.30 -25.51 3.16
CA ALA A 146 -7.66 -24.16 2.72
C ALA A 146 -9.05 -24.15 2.03
N GLN A 147 -9.33 -25.12 1.17
CA GLN A 147 -10.64 -25.25 0.52
C GLN A 147 -11.76 -25.48 1.54
N ALA A 148 -11.53 -26.35 2.52
CA ALA A 148 -12.50 -26.61 3.59
C ALA A 148 -12.79 -25.36 4.41
N LEU A 149 -11.75 -24.61 4.79
CA LEU A 149 -11.87 -23.34 5.50
C LEU A 149 -12.62 -22.29 4.67
N ALA A 150 -12.24 -22.10 3.41
CA ALA A 150 -12.87 -21.13 2.52
C ALA A 150 -14.37 -21.44 2.29
N SER A 151 -14.72 -22.73 2.22
CA SER A 151 -16.10 -23.18 2.00
C SER A 151 -17.07 -22.81 3.13
N THR A 152 -16.56 -22.54 4.33
CA THR A 152 -17.39 -22.13 5.47
C THR A 152 -17.97 -20.72 5.31
N GLY A 153 -17.32 -19.86 4.52
CA GLY A 153 -17.68 -18.47 4.35
C GLY A 153 -17.49 -17.59 5.60
N ALA A 154 -16.92 -18.12 6.68
CA ALA A 154 -16.64 -17.35 7.88
C ALA A 154 -15.37 -16.49 7.69
N LEU A 155 -15.38 -15.26 8.17
CA LEU A 155 -14.29 -14.30 7.95
C LEU A 155 -12.91 -14.82 8.41
N ASP A 156 -12.85 -15.38 9.63
CA ASP A 156 -11.60 -15.91 10.18
C ASP A 156 -11.07 -17.11 9.38
N ASN A 157 -12.01 -17.93 8.88
CA ASN A 157 -11.67 -19.09 8.06
C ASN A 157 -11.20 -18.66 6.66
N LEU A 158 -11.83 -17.66 6.05
CA LEU A 158 -11.38 -17.07 4.80
C LEU A 158 -9.98 -16.49 4.93
N GLN A 159 -9.71 -15.80 6.04
CA GLN A 159 -8.37 -15.26 6.33
C GLN A 159 -7.34 -16.38 6.47
N SER A 160 -7.66 -17.43 7.22
CA SER A 160 -6.78 -18.60 7.39
C SER A 160 -6.53 -19.33 6.08
N ALA A 161 -7.56 -19.48 5.23
CA ALA A 161 -7.43 -20.08 3.90
C ALA A 161 -6.53 -19.24 2.99
N ALA A 162 -6.67 -17.92 3.02
CA ALA A 162 -5.85 -17.01 2.23
C ALA A 162 -4.36 -17.11 2.60
N VAL A 163 -4.04 -17.24 3.89
CA VAL A 163 -2.66 -17.48 4.36
C VAL A 163 -2.10 -18.76 3.77
N ILE A 164 -2.86 -19.87 3.84
CA ILE A 164 -2.41 -21.17 3.31
C ILE A 164 -2.19 -21.09 1.79
N TYR A 165 -3.10 -20.46 1.03
CA TYR A 165 -2.93 -20.31 -0.41
C TYR A 165 -1.73 -19.43 -0.77
N ALA A 166 -1.46 -18.37 0.01
CA ALA A 166 -0.27 -17.54 -0.17
C ALA A 166 1.03 -18.33 0.07
N GLU A 167 1.09 -19.17 1.12
CA GLU A 167 2.23 -20.03 1.40
C GLU A 167 2.46 -21.08 0.31
N LEU A 168 1.38 -21.57 -0.32
CA LEU A 168 1.44 -22.51 -1.42
C LEU A 168 1.77 -21.86 -2.77
N GLY A 169 1.73 -20.53 -2.87
CA GLY A 169 1.86 -19.81 -4.14
C GLY A 169 0.65 -20.00 -5.08
N ASP A 170 -0.51 -20.37 -4.55
CA ASP A 170 -1.75 -20.56 -5.31
C ASP A 170 -2.48 -19.21 -5.47
N GLU A 171 -1.96 -18.38 -6.38
CA GLU A 171 -2.48 -17.03 -6.62
C GLU A 171 -3.97 -17.02 -7.02
N ALA A 172 -4.44 -18.03 -7.74
CA ALA A 172 -5.82 -18.08 -8.22
C ALA A 172 -6.82 -18.27 -7.07
N ASN A 173 -6.56 -19.23 -6.18
CA ASN A 173 -7.40 -19.50 -5.02
C ASN A 173 -7.21 -18.42 -3.94
N LEU A 174 -6.02 -17.86 -3.81
CA LEU A 174 -5.75 -16.70 -2.95
C LEU A 174 -6.65 -15.52 -3.35
N ALA A 175 -6.61 -15.10 -4.61
CA ALA A 175 -7.42 -13.98 -5.10
C ALA A 175 -8.93 -14.25 -4.96
N ALA A 176 -9.38 -15.48 -5.21
CA ALA A 176 -10.77 -15.87 -5.03
C ALA A 176 -11.23 -15.76 -3.57
N THR A 177 -10.37 -16.22 -2.64
CA THR A 177 -10.64 -16.20 -1.20
C THR A 177 -10.60 -14.77 -0.65
N GLN A 178 -9.63 -13.97 -1.04
CA GLN A 178 -9.55 -12.56 -0.69
C GLN A 178 -10.75 -11.76 -1.20
N TYR A 179 -11.23 -12.06 -2.41
CA TYR A 179 -12.43 -11.43 -2.94
C TYR A 179 -13.66 -11.76 -2.08
N GLN A 180 -13.83 -13.02 -1.67
CA GLN A 180 -14.94 -13.42 -0.77
C GLN A 180 -14.82 -12.73 0.60
N GLN A 181 -13.61 -12.64 1.15
CA GLN A 181 -13.33 -11.94 2.40
C GLN A 181 -13.72 -10.47 2.30
N ALA A 182 -13.27 -9.77 1.25
CA ALA A 182 -13.59 -8.36 1.03
C ALA A 182 -15.09 -8.12 0.85
N ALA A 183 -15.78 -9.00 0.12
CA ALA A 183 -17.23 -8.92 -0.08
C ALA A 183 -17.99 -9.07 1.25
N LEU A 184 -17.53 -9.97 2.12
CA LEU A 184 -18.12 -10.15 3.44
C LEU A 184 -17.84 -8.94 4.36
N LEU A 185 -16.63 -8.40 4.33
CA LEU A 185 -16.26 -7.17 5.06
C LEU A 185 -17.14 -5.99 4.62
N LEU A 186 -17.34 -5.83 3.30
CA LEU A 186 -18.22 -4.80 2.74
C LEU A 186 -19.66 -4.97 3.24
N GLN A 187 -20.18 -6.19 3.25
CA GLN A 187 -21.51 -6.51 3.76
C GLN A 187 -21.63 -6.18 5.27
N ASN A 188 -20.58 -6.41 6.03
CA ASN A 188 -20.48 -6.11 7.46
C ASN A 188 -20.19 -4.63 7.76
N GLN A 189 -20.16 -3.76 6.73
CA GLN A 189 -19.88 -2.33 6.84
C GLN A 189 -18.43 -2.01 7.33
N GLN A 190 -17.53 -2.97 7.22
CA GLN A 190 -16.10 -2.80 7.48
C GLN A 190 -15.42 -2.29 6.20
N TYR A 191 -15.80 -1.07 5.80
CA TYR A 191 -15.47 -0.54 4.48
C TYR A 191 -13.98 -0.32 4.26
N THR A 192 -13.25 0.06 5.32
CA THR A 192 -11.81 0.34 5.21
C THR A 192 -11.02 -0.93 4.92
N GLU A 193 -11.30 -2.01 5.65
CA GLU A 193 -10.66 -3.30 5.47
C GLU A 193 -11.03 -3.92 4.11
N ALA A 194 -12.32 -3.83 3.73
CA ALA A 194 -12.77 -4.29 2.42
C ALA A 194 -12.06 -3.54 1.28
N ARG A 195 -11.93 -2.22 1.42
CA ARG A 195 -11.26 -1.33 0.48
C ARG A 195 -9.82 -1.74 0.20
N GLU A 196 -9.05 -2.03 1.26
CA GLU A 196 -7.65 -2.46 1.14
C GLU A 196 -7.50 -3.74 0.31
N ILE A 197 -8.36 -4.71 0.57
CA ILE A 197 -8.34 -6.00 -0.14
C ILE A 197 -8.78 -5.81 -1.60
N PHE A 198 -9.87 -5.07 -1.88
CA PHE A 198 -10.30 -4.82 -3.26
C PHE A 198 -9.27 -4.01 -4.05
N ALA A 199 -8.57 -3.07 -3.42
CA ALA A 199 -7.48 -2.33 -4.04
C ALA A 199 -6.32 -3.25 -4.43
N ALA A 200 -5.93 -4.19 -3.56
CA ALA A 200 -4.90 -5.18 -3.83
C ALA A 200 -5.30 -6.16 -4.96
N LEU A 201 -6.58 -6.52 -5.05
CA LEU A 201 -7.11 -7.40 -6.09
C LEU A 201 -7.14 -6.75 -7.50
N GLY A 202 -7.13 -5.43 -7.58
CA GLY A 202 -7.02 -4.67 -8.83
C GLY A 202 -8.11 -5.01 -9.85
N THR A 203 -7.73 -5.74 -10.91
CA THR A 203 -8.64 -6.11 -12.02
C THR A 203 -9.34 -7.46 -11.81
N TYR A 204 -9.19 -8.10 -10.66
CA TYR A 204 -9.83 -9.38 -10.40
C TYR A 204 -11.35 -9.21 -10.32
N LYS A 205 -12.10 -9.89 -11.18
CA LYS A 205 -13.57 -9.76 -11.30
C LYS A 205 -13.99 -8.29 -11.37
N ASP A 206 -14.89 -7.88 -10.50
CA ASP A 206 -15.39 -6.51 -10.35
C ASP A 206 -14.79 -5.77 -9.13
N ALA A 207 -13.61 -6.20 -8.65
CA ALA A 207 -12.95 -5.61 -7.47
C ALA A 207 -12.80 -4.08 -7.57
N ALA A 208 -12.49 -3.57 -8.76
CA ALA A 208 -12.41 -2.13 -9.01
C ALA A 208 -13.76 -1.41 -8.80
N THR A 209 -14.87 -2.08 -9.09
CA THR A 209 -16.23 -1.53 -8.84
C THR A 209 -16.57 -1.60 -7.36
N GLN A 210 -16.21 -2.70 -6.70
CA GLN A 210 -16.42 -2.87 -5.25
C GLN A 210 -15.53 -1.90 -4.45
N LEU A 211 -14.33 -1.58 -4.94
CA LEU A 211 -13.48 -0.53 -4.38
C LEU A 211 -14.20 0.82 -4.36
N LYS A 212 -14.82 1.20 -5.48
CA LYS A 212 -15.63 2.44 -5.54
C LYS A 212 -16.83 2.39 -4.58
N ALA A 213 -17.43 1.23 -4.39
CA ALA A 213 -18.50 1.07 -3.40
C ALA A 213 -18.00 1.30 -1.97
N CYS A 214 -16.81 0.82 -1.64
CA CYS A 214 -16.17 1.10 -0.35
C CYS A 214 -15.85 2.61 -0.19
N ASP A 215 -15.22 3.22 -1.20
CA ASP A 215 -14.88 4.65 -1.19
C ASP A 215 -16.14 5.52 -1.02
N TYR A 216 -17.22 5.16 -1.72
CA TYR A 216 -18.52 5.84 -1.59
C TYR A 216 -19.09 5.72 -0.18
N ALA A 217 -19.09 4.51 0.39
CA ALA A 217 -19.60 4.30 1.75
C ALA A 217 -18.77 5.05 2.81
N ILE A 218 -17.43 5.03 2.66
CA ILE A 218 -16.52 5.79 3.54
C ILE A 218 -16.78 7.30 3.40
N ALA A 219 -16.97 7.80 2.17
CA ALA A 219 -17.26 9.21 1.93
C ALA A 219 -18.55 9.67 2.63
N LEU A 220 -19.61 8.85 2.59
CA LEU A 220 -20.84 9.13 3.32
C LEU A 220 -20.63 9.14 4.84
N GLN A 221 -19.89 8.18 5.39
CA GLN A 221 -19.53 8.19 6.81
C GLN A 221 -18.74 9.43 7.20
N LYS A 222 -17.77 9.84 6.37
CA LYS A 222 -17.00 11.07 6.57
C LYS A 222 -17.87 12.31 6.53
N LYS A 223 -18.78 12.39 5.56
CA LYS A 223 -19.78 13.48 5.46
C LYS A 223 -20.61 13.57 6.75
N ASP A 224 -21.16 12.46 7.21
CA ASP A 224 -22.02 12.41 8.39
C ASP A 224 -21.25 12.75 9.69
N ALA A 225 -19.94 12.46 9.72
CA ALA A 225 -19.04 12.85 10.81
C ALA A 225 -18.56 14.31 10.71
N GLY A 226 -18.97 15.08 9.69
CA GLY A 226 -18.54 16.45 9.47
C GLY A 226 -17.10 16.59 8.93
N GLN A 227 -16.48 15.51 8.49
CA GLN A 227 -15.15 15.48 7.86
C GLN A 227 -15.29 15.78 6.35
N LEU A 228 -15.74 16.99 6.03
CA LEU A 228 -16.21 17.36 4.71
C LEU A 228 -15.10 17.32 3.64
N ASP A 229 -13.86 17.66 3.98
CA ASP A 229 -12.74 17.70 3.04
C ASP A 229 -12.35 16.28 2.59
N GLU A 230 -12.32 15.33 3.53
CA GLU A 230 -12.05 13.94 3.25
C GLU A 230 -13.18 13.31 2.43
N ALA A 231 -14.44 13.64 2.78
CA ALA A 231 -15.62 13.20 2.04
C ALA A 231 -15.59 13.69 0.59
N ALA A 232 -15.28 14.97 0.39
CA ALA A 232 -15.19 15.57 -0.95
C ALA A 232 -14.09 14.89 -1.79
N THR A 233 -12.91 14.68 -1.22
CA THR A 233 -11.78 14.02 -1.91
C THR A 233 -12.15 12.62 -2.38
N LEU A 234 -12.82 11.84 -1.53
CA LEU A 234 -13.26 10.49 -1.89
C LEU A 234 -14.30 10.51 -2.99
N LEU A 235 -15.34 11.39 -2.89
CA LEU A 235 -16.40 11.51 -3.89
C LEU A 235 -15.84 11.94 -5.26
N GLU A 236 -14.89 12.88 -5.28
CA GLU A 236 -14.20 13.29 -6.51
C GLU A 236 -13.44 12.14 -7.18
N SER A 237 -12.79 11.27 -6.38
CA SER A 237 -12.05 10.13 -6.90
C SER A 237 -12.93 9.08 -7.57
N ILE A 238 -14.23 9.05 -7.25
CA ILE A 238 -15.21 8.10 -7.77
C ILE A 238 -16.29 8.77 -8.62
N SER A 239 -16.00 9.94 -9.20
CA SER A 239 -16.94 10.65 -10.07
C SER A 239 -17.61 9.72 -11.09
N GLY A 240 -18.91 9.88 -11.31
CA GLY A 240 -19.75 9.01 -12.13
C GLY A 240 -20.15 7.67 -11.51
N TYR A 241 -19.75 7.40 -10.27
CA TYR A 241 -20.19 6.20 -9.54
C TYR A 241 -21.47 6.52 -8.74
N SER A 242 -22.55 5.75 -8.97
CA SER A 242 -23.83 5.96 -8.28
C SER A 242 -24.29 7.44 -8.35
N ASP A 243 -24.55 8.05 -7.22
CA ASP A 243 -24.87 9.47 -7.05
C ASP A 243 -23.71 10.28 -6.42
N ALA A 244 -22.46 9.82 -6.58
CA ALA A 244 -21.28 10.46 -5.97
C ALA A 244 -21.17 11.95 -6.32
N ASP A 245 -21.47 12.32 -7.58
CA ASP A 245 -21.42 13.70 -8.04
C ASP A 245 -22.48 14.56 -7.32
N GLU A 246 -23.66 14.00 -7.04
CA GLU A 246 -24.69 14.70 -6.29
C GLU A 246 -24.33 14.82 -4.80
N GLN A 247 -23.78 13.74 -4.21
CA GLN A 247 -23.26 13.80 -2.84
C GLN A 247 -22.11 14.80 -2.70
N LEU A 248 -21.27 14.92 -3.72
CA LEU A 248 -20.21 15.94 -3.75
C LEU A 248 -20.76 17.36 -3.70
N LYS A 249 -21.82 17.67 -4.45
CA LYS A 249 -22.49 18.97 -4.39
C LYS A 249 -23.01 19.27 -2.98
N ILE A 250 -23.62 18.27 -2.32
CA ILE A 250 -24.09 18.38 -0.93
C ILE A 250 -22.93 18.70 0.02
N VAL A 251 -21.81 17.98 -0.13
CA VAL A 251 -20.62 18.21 0.70
C VAL A 251 -20.01 19.58 0.45
N ARG A 252 -19.90 20.03 -0.82
CA ARG A 252 -19.42 21.37 -1.18
C ARG A 252 -20.31 22.46 -0.61
N TYR A 253 -21.63 22.26 -0.64
CA TYR A 253 -22.57 23.19 -0.01
C TYR A 253 -22.34 23.28 1.52
N ALA A 254 -22.19 22.15 2.18
CA ALA A 254 -21.91 22.12 3.63
C ALA A 254 -20.54 22.76 3.98
N GLN A 255 -19.51 22.60 3.13
CA GLN A 255 -18.24 23.32 3.28
C GLN A 255 -18.43 24.83 3.16
N GLY A 256 -19.29 25.28 2.22
CA GLY A 256 -19.68 26.67 2.09
C GLY A 256 -20.36 27.21 3.35
N GLU A 257 -21.29 26.47 3.93
CA GLU A 257 -21.96 26.86 5.19
C GLU A 257 -20.98 26.99 6.35
N LYS A 258 -20.06 26.03 6.46
CA LYS A 258 -18.99 26.07 7.47
C LYS A 258 -18.08 27.30 7.27
N ALA A 259 -17.67 27.57 6.04
CA ALA A 259 -16.83 28.73 5.73
C ALA A 259 -17.53 30.05 6.04
N VAL A 260 -18.87 30.15 5.85
CA VAL A 260 -19.67 31.30 6.29
C VAL A 260 -19.62 31.47 7.81
N ALA A 261 -19.80 30.37 8.55
CA ALA A 261 -19.73 30.39 10.01
C ALA A 261 -18.35 30.84 10.52
N ASP A 262 -17.29 30.47 9.79
CA ASP A 262 -15.91 30.85 10.08
C ASP A 262 -15.54 32.25 9.52
N SER A 263 -16.50 32.99 8.94
CA SER A 263 -16.33 34.32 8.33
C SER A 263 -15.33 34.34 7.17
N LEU A 264 -15.19 33.24 6.44
CA LEU A 264 -14.31 33.08 5.28
C LEU A 264 -15.09 33.28 3.95
N SER A 265 -15.54 34.51 3.68
CA SER A 265 -16.47 34.79 2.57
C SER A 265 -15.97 34.33 1.21
N LEU A 266 -14.68 34.51 0.89
CA LEU A 266 -14.14 34.06 -0.41
C LEU A 266 -14.15 32.51 -0.53
N ALA A 267 -13.74 31.80 0.50
CA ALA A 267 -13.78 30.35 0.52
C ALA A 267 -15.21 29.81 0.47
N ALA A 268 -16.14 30.46 1.19
CA ALA A 268 -17.55 30.13 1.17
C ALA A 268 -18.13 30.27 -0.24
N ALA A 269 -17.83 31.38 -0.91
CA ALA A 269 -18.28 31.63 -2.28
C ALA A 269 -17.76 30.56 -3.26
N GLN A 270 -16.50 30.18 -3.14
CA GLN A 270 -15.88 29.12 -3.95
C GLN A 270 -16.55 27.76 -3.75
N PHE A 271 -16.82 27.38 -2.49
CA PHE A 271 -17.50 26.13 -2.18
C PHE A 271 -18.94 26.12 -2.70
N PHE A 272 -19.70 27.19 -2.52
CA PHE A 272 -21.05 27.30 -3.09
C PHE A 272 -21.03 27.28 -4.63
N THR A 273 -20.04 27.89 -5.27
CA THR A 273 -19.84 27.79 -6.72
C THR A 273 -19.60 26.34 -7.16
N GLN A 274 -18.80 25.56 -6.39
CA GLN A 274 -18.56 24.15 -6.66
C GLN A 274 -19.78 23.27 -6.39
N ALA A 275 -20.68 23.69 -5.49
CA ALA A 275 -21.96 23.03 -5.25
C ALA A 275 -22.95 23.21 -6.44
N GLY A 276 -22.69 24.17 -7.33
CA GLY A 276 -23.39 24.35 -8.59
C GLY A 276 -24.87 24.66 -8.42
N ASP A 277 -25.72 23.79 -8.94
CA ASP A 277 -27.17 23.91 -8.93
C ASP A 277 -27.85 23.34 -7.67
N TYR A 278 -27.07 22.93 -6.67
CA TYR A 278 -27.61 22.37 -5.44
C TYR A 278 -28.25 23.46 -4.58
N SER A 279 -29.56 23.31 -4.27
CA SER A 279 -30.32 24.22 -3.42
C SER A 279 -30.23 25.70 -3.88
N ASP A 280 -29.83 26.61 -3.01
CA ASP A 280 -29.61 28.03 -3.22
C ASP A 280 -28.11 28.41 -3.36
N ALA A 281 -27.26 27.44 -3.73
CA ALA A 281 -25.80 27.60 -3.75
C ALA A 281 -25.36 28.78 -4.65
N ALA A 282 -25.97 28.93 -5.80
CA ALA A 282 -25.64 30.04 -6.72
C ALA A 282 -25.91 31.42 -6.10
N ASP A 283 -27.05 31.59 -5.44
CA ASP A 283 -27.40 32.85 -4.76
C ASP A 283 -26.46 33.11 -3.56
N ARG A 284 -26.13 32.06 -2.81
CA ARG A 284 -25.21 32.16 -1.69
C ARG A 284 -23.79 32.47 -2.14
N ALA A 285 -23.33 31.86 -3.25
CA ALA A 285 -22.04 32.19 -3.85
C ALA A 285 -21.98 33.71 -4.22
N ALA A 286 -22.99 34.19 -4.91
CA ALA A 286 -23.08 35.63 -5.28
C ALA A 286 -23.05 36.53 -4.05
N ALA A 287 -23.82 36.20 -3.00
CA ALA A 287 -23.84 36.97 -1.75
C ALA A 287 -22.46 36.99 -1.05
N GLN A 288 -21.75 35.84 -1.03
CA GLN A 288 -20.44 35.77 -0.42
C GLN A 288 -19.34 36.42 -1.25
N TYR A 289 -19.42 36.37 -2.58
CA TYR A 289 -18.57 37.21 -3.46
C TYR A 289 -18.81 38.69 -3.24
N ALA A 290 -20.08 39.13 -3.10
CA ALA A 290 -20.40 40.51 -2.81
C ALA A 290 -19.86 40.94 -1.43
N ALA A 291 -19.92 40.09 -0.43
CA ALA A 291 -19.35 40.37 0.89
C ALA A 291 -17.82 40.52 0.87
N TYR A 292 -17.14 39.76 0.01
CA TYR A 292 -15.67 39.82 -0.10
C TYR A 292 -15.20 40.92 -1.04
N TYR A 293 -15.69 40.95 -2.29
CA TYR A 293 -15.21 41.88 -3.32
C TYR A 293 -15.88 43.25 -3.25
N GLY A 294 -17.11 43.35 -2.75
CA GLY A 294 -17.87 44.60 -2.74
C GLY A 294 -17.13 45.76 -2.12
N PRO A 295 -16.69 45.69 -0.86
CA PRO A 295 -15.94 46.78 -0.22
C PRO A 295 -14.64 47.14 -0.94
N ILE A 296 -13.94 46.14 -1.52
CA ILE A 296 -12.69 46.35 -2.27
C ILE A 296 -12.99 47.08 -3.58
N ALA A 297 -14.02 46.62 -4.31
CA ALA A 297 -14.43 47.21 -5.59
C ALA A 297 -14.91 48.64 -5.43
N ASP A 298 -15.72 48.92 -4.41
CA ASP A 298 -16.22 50.26 -4.13
C ASP A 298 -15.07 51.21 -3.80
N SER A 299 -14.11 50.78 -3.00
CA SER A 299 -12.91 51.57 -2.66
C SER A 299 -12.03 51.81 -3.91
N ALA A 300 -11.75 50.74 -4.69
CA ALA A 300 -10.96 50.85 -5.90
C ALA A 300 -11.57 51.78 -6.94
N ARG A 301 -12.89 51.66 -7.20
CA ARG A 301 -13.62 52.55 -8.14
C ARG A 301 -13.64 53.98 -7.69
N ALA A 302 -13.84 54.24 -6.37
CA ALA A 302 -13.83 55.58 -5.81
C ALA A 302 -12.45 56.26 -5.95
N GLN A 303 -11.38 55.57 -5.57
CA GLN A 303 -10.00 56.07 -5.67
C GLN A 303 -9.55 56.23 -7.13
N TYR A 304 -9.96 55.34 -8.03
CA TYR A 304 -9.69 55.43 -9.45
C TYR A 304 -10.31 56.72 -10.06
N ASN A 305 -11.56 57.04 -9.71
CA ASN A 305 -12.24 58.24 -10.12
C ASN A 305 -11.57 59.53 -9.57
N GLN A 306 -10.85 59.40 -8.43
CA GLN A 306 -10.04 60.48 -7.85
C GLN A 306 -8.62 60.51 -8.42
N GLN A 307 -8.29 59.63 -9.36
CA GLN A 307 -6.96 59.47 -9.96
C GLN A 307 -5.84 59.07 -8.96
N GLU A 308 -6.22 58.42 -7.86
CA GLU A 308 -5.32 57.90 -6.84
C GLU A 308 -4.76 56.54 -7.28
N TYR A 309 -4.14 56.49 -8.44
CA TYR A 309 -3.79 55.26 -9.15
C TYR A 309 -2.83 54.36 -8.34
N THR A 310 -1.86 54.90 -7.62
CA THR A 310 -0.96 54.14 -6.77
C THR A 310 -1.74 53.38 -5.68
N ALA A 311 -2.66 54.08 -5.00
CA ALA A 311 -3.48 53.47 -3.96
C ALA A 311 -4.38 52.35 -4.51
N VAL A 312 -4.93 52.56 -5.72
CA VAL A 312 -5.73 51.50 -6.40
C VAL A 312 -4.87 50.30 -6.78
N ALA A 313 -3.69 50.52 -7.36
CA ALA A 313 -2.79 49.43 -7.74
C ALA A 313 -2.39 48.62 -6.51
N ASP A 314 -1.99 49.28 -5.41
CA ASP A 314 -1.61 48.61 -4.16
C ASP A 314 -2.79 47.84 -3.53
N LEU A 315 -4.00 48.40 -3.57
CA LEU A 315 -5.21 47.75 -3.06
C LEU A 315 -5.50 46.44 -3.82
N LEU A 316 -5.34 46.46 -5.14
CA LEU A 316 -5.74 45.35 -6.02
C LEU A 316 -4.60 44.37 -6.31
N MET A 317 -3.35 44.68 -6.03
CA MET A 317 -2.15 43.87 -6.38
C MET A 317 -2.18 42.45 -5.84
N ASN A 318 -2.82 42.22 -4.71
CA ASN A 318 -2.90 40.91 -4.10
C ASN A 318 -4.17 40.08 -4.49
N LEU A 319 -4.99 40.62 -5.38
CA LEU A 319 -6.17 39.91 -5.86
C LEU A 319 -5.82 39.04 -7.08
N ASN A 320 -6.45 37.86 -7.13
CA ASN A 320 -6.36 37.03 -8.33
C ASN A 320 -7.25 37.61 -9.45
N MET A 321 -6.63 38.38 -10.32
CA MET A 321 -7.32 39.08 -11.43
C MET A 321 -7.86 38.12 -12.51
N GLU A 322 -7.36 36.90 -12.62
CA GLU A 322 -7.78 35.93 -13.63
C GLU A 322 -9.16 35.35 -13.29
N ASN A 323 -9.45 35.16 -12.00
CA ASN A 323 -10.63 34.46 -11.50
C ASN A 323 -11.65 35.37 -10.82
N LEU A 324 -11.73 36.63 -11.25
CA LEU A 324 -12.76 37.56 -10.74
C LEU A 324 -14.17 37.13 -11.20
N PRO A 325 -15.17 37.17 -10.31
CA PRO A 325 -16.55 37.00 -10.70
C PRO A 325 -16.99 38.08 -11.74
N ALA A 326 -17.97 37.77 -12.57
CA ALA A 326 -18.41 38.64 -13.67
C ALA A 326 -18.73 40.07 -13.23
N ASP A 327 -19.35 40.23 -12.08
CA ASP A 327 -19.75 41.54 -11.51
C ASP A 327 -18.58 42.43 -11.09
N TYR A 328 -17.36 41.83 -11.03
CA TYR A 328 -16.12 42.51 -10.65
C TYR A 328 -15.06 42.49 -11.76
N ALA A 329 -15.43 42.09 -12.97
CA ALA A 329 -14.51 41.97 -14.10
C ALA A 329 -13.83 43.27 -14.48
N ASP A 330 -14.50 44.42 -14.25
CA ASP A 330 -14.00 45.78 -14.48
C ASP A 330 -12.75 46.09 -13.60
N LEU A 331 -12.61 45.48 -12.46
CA LEU A 331 -11.43 45.66 -11.60
C LEU A 331 -10.13 45.29 -12.32
N ARG A 332 -10.17 44.38 -13.29
CA ARG A 332 -9.00 44.02 -14.10
C ARG A 332 -8.49 45.20 -14.92
N ASP A 333 -9.40 45.90 -15.58
CA ASP A 333 -9.05 47.05 -16.40
C ASP A 333 -8.62 48.26 -15.51
N ILE A 334 -9.33 48.48 -14.40
CA ILE A 334 -8.96 49.46 -13.37
C ILE A 334 -7.57 49.18 -12.82
N PHE A 335 -7.26 47.95 -12.48
CA PHE A 335 -5.96 47.55 -11.97
C PHE A 335 -4.84 47.79 -12.99
N ARG A 336 -5.02 47.36 -14.23
CA ARG A 336 -4.02 47.49 -15.30
C ARG A 336 -3.73 48.96 -15.60
N GLU A 337 -4.76 49.81 -15.72
CA GLU A 337 -4.57 51.23 -15.94
C GLU A 337 -3.91 51.90 -14.70
N SER A 338 -4.30 51.50 -13.50
CA SER A 338 -3.71 52.04 -12.26
C SER A 338 -2.25 51.67 -12.13
N CYS A 339 -1.85 50.40 -12.44
CA CYS A 339 -0.45 50.01 -12.48
C CYS A 339 0.35 50.84 -13.51
N TYR A 340 -0.21 51.07 -14.68
CA TYR A 340 0.47 51.92 -15.68
C TYR A 340 0.68 53.36 -15.19
N GLN A 341 -0.34 53.99 -14.66
CA GLN A 341 -0.28 55.37 -14.19
C GLN A 341 0.61 55.53 -12.96
N ALA A 342 0.56 54.57 -12.02
CA ALA A 342 1.47 54.52 -10.86
C ALA A 342 2.93 54.39 -11.30
N GLY A 343 3.18 53.46 -12.21
CA GLY A 343 4.53 53.25 -12.77
C GLY A 343 5.06 54.51 -13.47
N GLU A 344 4.28 55.15 -14.35
CA GLU A 344 4.69 56.39 -15.02
C GLU A 344 4.89 57.56 -14.04
N SER A 345 4.10 57.63 -12.96
CA SER A 345 4.27 58.65 -11.91
C SER A 345 5.60 58.50 -11.19
N TYR A 346 5.93 57.28 -10.75
CA TYR A 346 7.23 57.01 -10.12
C TYR A 346 8.40 57.21 -11.09
N TYR A 347 8.25 56.75 -12.32
CA TYR A 347 9.28 56.92 -13.36
C TYR A 347 9.57 58.40 -13.63
N ALA A 348 8.53 59.22 -13.81
CA ALA A 348 8.66 60.66 -14.02
C ALA A 348 9.30 61.40 -12.84
N ALA A 349 9.11 60.91 -11.62
CA ALA A 349 9.79 61.38 -10.40
C ALA A 349 11.24 60.93 -10.27
N GLY A 350 11.79 60.17 -11.22
CA GLY A 350 13.11 59.57 -11.15
C GLY A 350 13.25 58.36 -10.20
N GLN A 351 12.13 57.88 -9.68
CA GLN A 351 12.03 56.73 -8.75
C GLN A 351 11.81 55.43 -9.52
N VAL A 352 12.73 55.13 -10.44
CA VAL A 352 12.56 54.09 -11.46
C VAL A 352 12.37 52.71 -10.87
N TYR A 353 13.00 52.39 -9.73
CA TYR A 353 12.83 51.08 -9.09
C TYR A 353 11.50 50.92 -8.37
N GLN A 354 10.88 52.02 -7.92
CA GLN A 354 9.55 52.01 -7.34
C GLN A 354 8.48 51.85 -8.43
N ALA A 355 8.75 52.24 -9.68
CA ALA A 355 7.86 51.97 -10.82
C ALA A 355 7.85 50.51 -11.25
N TYR A 356 8.93 49.78 -11.01
CA TYR A 356 9.14 48.40 -11.53
C TYR A 356 8.06 47.42 -11.14
N PRO A 357 7.65 47.27 -9.85
CA PRO A 357 6.59 46.34 -9.46
C PRO A 357 5.29 46.56 -10.26
N TYR A 358 4.88 47.77 -10.45
CA TYR A 358 3.67 48.10 -11.21
C TYR A 358 3.77 47.72 -12.69
N TYR A 359 4.94 47.96 -13.30
CA TYR A 359 5.18 47.56 -14.68
C TYR A 359 5.24 46.01 -14.84
N GLN A 360 5.75 45.31 -13.84
CA GLN A 360 5.77 43.86 -13.88
C GLN A 360 4.38 43.22 -13.94
N GLU A 361 3.41 43.77 -13.19
CA GLU A 361 2.01 43.30 -13.18
C GLU A 361 1.34 43.39 -14.56
N ILE A 362 1.81 44.30 -15.42
CA ILE A 362 1.29 44.53 -16.74
C ILE A 362 2.34 44.39 -17.84
N SER A 363 3.32 43.56 -17.62
CA SER A 363 4.48 43.36 -18.50
C SER A 363 4.12 42.80 -19.89
N ASP A 364 2.93 42.25 -20.06
CA ASP A 364 2.37 41.83 -21.34
C ASP A 364 1.90 42.98 -22.21
N GLU A 365 1.66 44.20 -21.65
CA GLU A 365 1.22 45.36 -22.39
C GLU A 365 2.30 45.97 -23.25
N ARG A 366 1.97 46.28 -24.50
CA ARG A 366 2.93 46.85 -25.47
C ARG A 366 3.59 48.12 -24.96
N ARG A 367 2.82 49.04 -24.29
CA ARG A 367 3.32 50.32 -23.78
C ARG A 367 4.37 50.15 -22.68
N VAL A 368 4.34 49.04 -21.91
CA VAL A 368 5.28 48.76 -20.81
C VAL A 368 6.46 47.93 -21.29
N LYS A 369 6.31 47.09 -22.31
CA LYS A 369 7.40 46.27 -22.85
C LYS A 369 8.65 47.09 -23.25
N GLU A 370 8.46 48.27 -23.76
CA GLU A 370 9.59 49.12 -24.16
C GLU A 370 10.27 49.73 -22.90
N ARG A 371 9.48 50.09 -21.89
CA ARG A 371 10.03 50.55 -20.59
C ARG A 371 10.92 49.49 -19.93
N LEU A 372 10.44 48.28 -19.86
CA LEU A 372 11.18 47.16 -19.22
C LEU A 372 12.44 46.76 -19.97
N LYS A 373 12.68 47.24 -21.19
CA LYS A 373 13.94 47.12 -21.93
C LYS A 373 14.99 48.18 -21.57
N GLU A 374 14.64 49.19 -20.81
CA GLU A 374 15.59 50.21 -20.38
C GLU A 374 16.64 49.60 -19.43
N ALA A 375 17.87 50.13 -19.49
CA ALA A 375 19.01 49.56 -18.75
C ALA A 375 18.76 49.51 -17.24
N CYS A 376 18.05 50.46 -16.68
CA CYS A 376 17.70 50.51 -15.25
C CYS A 376 16.89 49.29 -14.78
N TYR A 377 16.08 48.69 -15.66
CA TYR A 377 15.30 47.48 -15.37
C TYR A 377 16.02 46.22 -15.81
N LEU A 378 16.71 46.26 -16.95
CA LEU A 378 17.44 45.10 -17.44
C LEU A 378 18.62 44.73 -16.54
N VAL A 379 19.18 45.67 -15.81
CA VAL A 379 20.32 45.39 -14.89
C VAL A 379 19.90 44.65 -13.61
N LEU A 380 18.62 44.74 -13.23
CA LEU A 380 18.12 44.13 -12.00
C LEU A 380 18.27 42.59 -12.01
N GLY A 381 18.62 42.06 -10.84
CA GLY A 381 18.85 40.63 -10.67
C GLY A 381 20.28 40.25 -10.34
N THR A 382 20.59 38.99 -10.36
CA THR A 382 21.93 38.47 -10.08
C THR A 382 22.64 38.08 -11.37
N TRP A 383 23.83 38.63 -11.56
CA TRP A 383 24.68 38.42 -12.72
C TRP A 383 25.98 37.77 -12.28
N GLN A 384 26.63 37.06 -13.17
CA GLN A 384 27.91 36.43 -12.89
C GLN A 384 28.92 36.71 -14.01
N ASP A 385 30.16 37.00 -13.67
CA ASP A 385 31.23 37.09 -14.64
C ASP A 385 31.81 35.69 -15.00
N THR A 386 32.78 35.71 -15.90
CA THR A 386 33.46 34.47 -16.37
C THR A 386 34.33 33.82 -15.30
N ALA A 387 34.67 34.54 -14.24
CA ALA A 387 35.43 34.03 -13.10
C ALA A 387 34.54 33.52 -11.95
N GLY A 388 33.20 33.66 -12.09
CA GLY A 388 32.23 33.22 -11.09
C GLY A 388 31.92 34.28 -10.03
N ASN A 389 32.39 35.51 -10.17
CA ASN A 389 32.05 36.59 -9.23
C ASN A 389 30.59 37.04 -9.48
N ALA A 390 29.84 37.18 -8.38
CA ALA A 390 28.44 37.63 -8.43
C ALA A 390 28.35 39.17 -8.44
N TYR A 391 27.40 39.68 -9.22
CA TYR A 391 27.02 41.09 -9.32
C TYR A 391 25.50 41.12 -9.14
N THR A 392 25.00 41.66 -8.05
CA THR A 392 23.56 41.72 -7.77
C THR A 392 23.09 43.16 -7.71
N PHE A 393 21.98 43.44 -8.41
CA PHE A 393 21.34 44.74 -8.40
C PHE A 393 19.90 44.58 -7.90
N ASN A 394 19.58 45.20 -6.79
CA ASN A 394 18.32 45.04 -6.08
C ASN A 394 17.35 46.18 -6.34
N LEU A 395 16.07 45.93 -6.21
CA LEU A 395 14.99 46.92 -6.35
C LEU A 395 15.06 48.03 -5.31
N ASP A 396 15.68 47.83 -4.17
CA ASP A 396 15.85 48.81 -3.13
C ASP A 396 17.01 49.81 -3.39
N GLY A 397 17.63 49.75 -4.58
CA GLY A 397 18.74 50.61 -4.96
C GLY A 397 20.10 50.16 -4.36
N THR A 398 20.14 48.96 -3.75
CA THR A 398 21.42 48.38 -3.30
C THR A 398 21.96 47.43 -4.36
N CYS A 399 23.30 47.29 -4.38
CA CYS A 399 23.95 46.30 -5.24
C CYS A 399 25.13 45.64 -4.53
N THR A 400 25.52 44.49 -5.04
CA THR A 400 26.77 43.82 -4.69
C THR A 400 27.64 43.72 -5.92
N LEU A 401 28.81 44.30 -5.92
CA LEU A 401 29.75 44.24 -7.03
C LEU A 401 31.01 43.54 -6.57
N ALA A 402 31.26 42.32 -7.08
CA ALA A 402 32.42 41.50 -6.73
C ALA A 402 32.63 41.34 -5.21
N GLY A 403 31.55 41.20 -4.44
CA GLY A 403 31.53 41.00 -3.00
C GLY A 403 31.44 42.29 -2.16
N GLU A 404 31.48 43.46 -2.78
CA GLU A 404 31.31 44.76 -2.11
C GLU A 404 29.85 45.19 -2.14
N SER A 405 29.25 45.52 -0.98
CA SER A 405 27.87 45.99 -0.88
C SER A 405 27.83 47.51 -1.02
N LEU A 406 27.06 48.00 -2.00
CA LEU A 406 27.01 49.40 -2.40
C LEU A 406 25.57 49.83 -2.68
N TYR A 407 25.34 51.13 -2.81
CA TYR A 407 24.14 51.70 -3.44
C TYR A 407 24.40 51.99 -4.91
N PHE A 408 23.36 51.94 -5.74
CA PHE A 408 23.50 52.22 -7.16
C PHE A 408 22.32 53.02 -7.72
N ALA A 409 22.57 53.72 -8.82
CA ALA A 409 21.58 54.31 -9.68
C ALA A 409 22.03 54.16 -11.14
N VAL A 410 21.05 53.98 -12.03
CA VAL A 410 21.31 53.88 -13.47
C VAL A 410 20.70 55.06 -14.19
N ASP A 411 21.54 55.72 -14.98
CA ASP A 411 21.18 56.86 -15.85
C ASP A 411 21.61 56.52 -17.29
N GLY A 412 20.64 56.18 -18.12
CA GLY A 412 20.90 55.61 -19.44
C GLY A 412 21.74 54.33 -19.34
N LEU A 413 22.94 54.35 -19.90
CA LEU A 413 23.88 53.20 -19.83
C LEU A 413 24.96 53.39 -18.75
N THR A 414 24.80 54.35 -17.85
CA THR A 414 25.78 54.65 -16.79
C THR A 414 25.24 54.17 -15.44
N ILE A 415 25.95 53.26 -14.78
CA ILE A 415 25.71 52.86 -13.40
C ILE A 415 26.60 53.71 -12.50
N ARG A 416 25.99 54.44 -11.56
CA ARG A 416 26.73 55.09 -10.48
C ARG A 416 26.61 54.28 -9.22
N THR A 417 27.69 54.12 -8.49
CA THR A 417 27.72 53.35 -7.23
C THR A 417 28.40 54.14 -6.14
N GLY A 418 28.07 53.85 -4.88
CA GLY A 418 28.65 54.48 -3.71
C GLY A 418 28.28 53.78 -2.41
N THR A 419 28.92 54.18 -1.32
CA THR A 419 28.65 53.59 0.01
C THR A 419 27.39 54.14 0.68
N SER A 420 26.76 55.15 0.08
CA SER A 420 25.45 55.65 0.48
C SER A 420 24.65 56.06 -0.74
N ALA A 421 23.31 56.08 -0.62
CA ALA A 421 22.39 56.46 -1.71
C ALA A 421 22.58 57.88 -2.20
N ASP A 422 23.00 58.80 -1.28
CA ASP A 422 23.17 60.22 -1.57
C ASP A 422 24.60 60.54 -2.13
N ALA A 423 25.52 59.59 -2.10
CA ALA A 423 26.93 59.78 -2.50
C ALA A 423 27.39 58.65 -3.46
N LEU A 424 26.84 58.65 -4.67
CA LEU A 424 27.21 57.73 -5.74
C LEU A 424 28.41 58.28 -6.52
N THR A 425 29.62 57.97 -6.06
CA THR A 425 30.89 58.59 -6.54
C THR A 425 31.61 57.78 -7.60
N ALA A 426 31.38 56.46 -7.66
CA ALA A 426 32.00 55.60 -8.67
C ALA A 426 31.10 55.46 -9.88
N THR A 427 31.68 55.32 -11.05
CA THR A 427 30.94 55.23 -12.33
C THR A 427 31.37 53.97 -13.08
N HIS A 428 30.37 53.22 -13.54
CA HIS A 428 30.52 52.07 -14.40
C HIS A 428 29.68 52.28 -15.67
N GLN A 429 30.25 51.99 -16.81
CA GLN A 429 29.53 52.14 -18.09
C GLN A 429 29.04 50.81 -18.57
N LEU A 430 27.75 50.69 -18.85
CA LEU A 430 27.21 49.57 -19.59
C LEU A 430 27.49 49.78 -21.08
N THR A 431 28.35 48.97 -21.67
CA THR A 431 28.70 49.07 -23.10
C THR A 431 27.81 48.20 -23.98
N GLY A 432 26.92 47.45 -23.38
CA GLY A 432 25.84 46.67 -24.01
C GLY A 432 25.11 45.90 -22.94
N ILE A 433 23.76 45.90 -23.01
CA ILE A 433 22.89 45.14 -22.12
C ILE A 433 21.78 44.52 -22.87
N SER A 434 21.44 43.29 -22.48
CA SER A 434 20.29 42.52 -22.94
C SER A 434 19.70 41.77 -21.74
N ALA A 435 18.58 41.11 -21.92
CA ALA A 435 17.94 40.32 -20.86
C ALA A 435 18.84 39.20 -20.26
N THR A 436 19.90 38.79 -20.93
CA THR A 436 20.75 37.66 -20.48
C THR A 436 22.24 37.95 -20.42
N SER A 437 22.69 39.09 -20.89
CA SER A 437 24.12 39.45 -20.85
C SER A 437 24.33 40.97 -20.87
N ALA A 438 25.36 41.41 -20.16
CA ALA A 438 25.78 42.79 -20.15
C ALA A 438 27.31 42.88 -20.14
N TRP A 439 27.84 44.06 -20.58
CA TRP A 439 29.23 44.44 -20.44
C TRP A 439 29.31 45.64 -19.50
N LEU A 440 30.04 45.45 -18.39
CA LEU A 440 30.24 46.45 -17.37
C LEU A 440 31.72 46.95 -17.47
N PHE A 441 31.88 48.20 -17.83
CA PHE A 441 33.20 48.85 -17.84
C PHE A 441 33.38 49.69 -16.57
N ASP A 442 34.30 49.29 -15.70
CA ASP A 442 34.64 50.04 -14.49
C ASP A 442 35.69 51.11 -14.83
N GLN A 443 35.25 52.34 -14.79
CA GLN A 443 36.13 53.48 -15.08
C GLN A 443 37.25 53.66 -14.08
N ARG A 444 37.16 53.12 -12.86
CA ARG A 444 38.20 53.23 -11.82
C ARG A 444 39.44 52.43 -12.17
N ASN A 445 39.28 51.28 -12.79
CA ASN A 445 40.40 50.35 -13.08
C ASN A 445 40.56 50.07 -14.59
N GLY A 446 39.73 50.67 -15.44
CA GLY A 446 39.77 50.44 -16.89
C GLY A 446 39.37 49.02 -17.32
N ALA A 447 38.79 48.23 -16.44
CA ALA A 447 38.42 46.86 -16.75
C ALA A 447 37.06 46.78 -17.41
N ASN A 448 36.93 45.90 -18.41
CA ASN A 448 35.68 45.61 -19.08
C ASN A 448 35.26 44.18 -18.73
N THR A 449 34.25 44.03 -17.91
CA THR A 449 33.78 42.75 -17.39
C THR A 449 32.48 42.35 -18.06
N ARG A 450 32.44 41.18 -18.66
CA ARG A 450 31.19 40.59 -19.18
C ARG A 450 30.48 39.86 -18.07
N ILE A 451 29.22 40.22 -17.81
CA ILE A 451 28.33 39.58 -16.86
C ILE A 451 27.16 38.92 -17.57
N ARG A 452 26.69 37.84 -17.01
CA ARG A 452 25.49 37.10 -17.51
C ARG A 452 24.49 36.96 -16.38
N LEU A 453 23.21 37.06 -16.70
CA LEU A 453 22.15 36.80 -15.77
C LEU A 453 22.14 35.30 -15.38
N THR A 454 22.06 34.98 -14.11
CA THR A 454 22.09 33.63 -13.53
C THR A 454 20.69 33.19 -13.08
#